data_cafdd93c2af2eae50777ad478502d824
#
_entry.id   cafdd93c2af2eae50777ad478502d824
#
_cell.length_a   1.000
_cell.length_b   1.000
_cell.length_c   1.000
_cell.angle_alpha   90.00
_cell.angle_beta   90.00
_cell.angle_gamma   90.00
#
_symmetry.space_group_name_H-M   'P 1'
#
loop_
_entity.id
_entity.type
_entity.pdbx_description
1 polymer ?
#
loop_
_entity_poly.entity_id
_entity_poly.type
_entity_poly.pdbx_seq_one_letter_code
_entity_poly.pdbx_strand_id
1 'polypeptide(L)'
;KIEFYENQHGESEVWDFLEALRVKSKSSKDARIQYNQILFYIDLLAKNGTNLPVNITKHLEEDIWELRPGNNRVFYFYYDESQYVLLHHFRKKSQKTPNREIARAKTERDDYIRQKEAEQ
;
A
#
# COMPACT_ATOMS: atom_id res chain seq x y z
N LYS A 1 6.83 7.04 -8.97
CA LYS A 1 6.87 7.78 -7.71
C LYS A 1 5.84 7.21 -6.72
N ILE A 2 6.23 7.11 -5.47
CA ILE A 2 5.36 6.57 -4.42
C ILE A 2 4.76 7.73 -3.61
N GLU A 3 3.44 7.69 -3.46
CA GLU A 3 2.71 8.64 -2.63
C GLU A 3 1.95 7.86 -1.57
N PHE A 4 1.72 8.49 -0.41
CA PHE A 4 0.94 7.88 0.67
C PHE A 4 -0.39 8.59 0.77
N TYR A 5 -1.49 7.83 0.69
CA TYR A 5 -2.81 8.39 0.89
C TYR A 5 -2.95 8.90 2.32
N GLU A 6 -3.45 10.12 2.47
CA GLU A 6 -3.75 10.71 3.76
C GLU A 6 -5.25 10.98 3.84
N ASN A 7 -5.85 10.66 4.99
CA ASN A 7 -7.25 10.94 5.21
C ASN A 7 -7.47 12.44 5.47
N GLN A 8 -8.72 12.81 5.79
CA GLN A 8 -9.07 14.22 6.01
C GLN A 8 -8.34 14.85 7.21
N HIS A 9 -7.76 14.03 8.08
CA HIS A 9 -6.98 14.50 9.23
C HIS A 9 -5.47 14.53 8.96
N GLY A 10 -5.07 14.26 7.71
CA GLY A 10 -3.66 14.24 7.35
C GLY A 10 -2.92 12.99 7.80
N GLU A 11 -3.65 11.92 8.12
CA GLU A 11 -3.06 10.68 8.61
C GLU A 11 -2.94 9.65 7.50
N SER A 12 -1.79 8.95 7.46
CA SER A 12 -1.55 7.84 6.54
C SER A 12 -1.37 6.55 7.33
N GLU A 13 -2.27 5.59 7.11
CA GLU A 13 -2.18 4.30 7.78
C GLU A 13 -0.92 3.55 7.38
N VAL A 14 -0.55 3.59 6.10
CA VAL A 14 0.66 2.89 5.64
C VAL A 14 1.91 3.51 6.24
N TRP A 15 2.00 4.84 6.22
CA TRP A 15 3.14 5.54 6.80
C TRP A 15 3.28 5.21 8.29
N ASP A 16 2.16 5.30 9.03
CA ASP A 16 2.16 5.03 10.47
C ASP A 16 2.54 3.57 10.76
N PHE A 17 2.07 2.64 9.95
CA PHE A 17 2.44 1.23 10.10
C PHE A 17 3.94 1.03 9.89
N LEU A 18 4.51 1.64 8.85
CA LEU A 18 5.94 1.54 8.58
C LEU A 18 6.77 2.15 9.70
N GLU A 19 6.35 3.30 10.22
CA GLU A 19 7.05 3.94 11.34
C GLU A 19 7.01 3.07 12.59
N ALA A 20 5.87 2.43 12.87
CA ALA A 20 5.75 1.54 14.02
C ALA A 20 6.70 0.33 13.87
N LEU A 21 6.77 -0.24 12.66
CA LEU A 21 7.71 -1.34 12.39
C LEU A 21 9.16 -0.88 12.52
N ARG A 22 9.48 0.31 12.02
CA ARG A 22 10.83 0.84 12.10
C ARG A 22 11.29 0.96 13.55
N VAL A 23 10.45 1.53 14.39
CA VAL A 23 10.76 1.67 15.83
C VAL A 23 10.91 0.28 16.47
N LYS A 24 9.98 -0.61 16.21
CA LYS A 24 9.98 -1.96 16.79
C LYS A 24 11.16 -2.80 16.30
N SER A 25 11.68 -2.50 15.09
CA SER A 25 12.79 -3.27 14.50
C SER A 25 14.06 -3.19 15.33
N LYS A 26 14.18 -2.20 16.21
CA LYS A 26 15.35 -2.03 17.07
C LYS A 26 15.45 -3.17 18.10
N SER A 27 14.32 -3.77 18.46
CA SER A 27 14.27 -4.81 19.49
C SER A 27 13.60 -6.11 19.03
N SER A 28 13.05 -6.14 17.81
CA SER A 28 12.34 -7.30 17.29
C SER A 28 12.88 -7.69 15.93
N LYS A 29 13.40 -8.91 15.82
CA LYS A 29 13.89 -9.45 14.55
C LYS A 29 12.75 -9.58 13.54
N ASP A 30 11.59 -10.03 14.00
CA ASP A 30 10.42 -10.19 13.12
C ASP A 30 9.99 -8.84 12.53
N ALA A 31 9.93 -7.81 13.36
CA ALA A 31 9.57 -6.47 12.87
C ALA A 31 10.60 -5.96 11.85
N ARG A 32 11.88 -6.22 12.10
CA ARG A 32 12.94 -5.81 11.17
C ARG A 32 12.81 -6.51 9.82
N ILE A 33 12.50 -7.81 9.84
CA ILE A 33 12.31 -8.57 8.60
C ILE A 33 11.12 -8.02 7.82
N GLN A 34 9.99 -7.79 8.48
CA GLN A 34 8.81 -7.23 7.84
C GLN A 34 9.08 -5.84 7.27
N TYR A 35 9.71 -4.99 8.05
CA TYR A 35 10.01 -3.62 7.64
C TYR A 35 10.87 -3.62 6.37
N ASN A 36 11.95 -4.37 6.38
CA ASN A 36 12.86 -4.44 5.25
C ASN A 36 12.18 -5.02 4.00
N GLN A 37 11.35 -6.03 4.19
CA GLN A 37 10.65 -6.67 3.08
C GLN A 37 9.63 -5.72 2.45
N ILE A 38 8.88 -5.01 3.26
CA ILE A 38 7.89 -4.06 2.74
C ILE A 38 8.58 -2.94 1.96
N LEU A 39 9.67 -2.38 2.53
CA LEU A 39 10.41 -1.33 1.84
C LEU A 39 10.98 -1.82 0.51
N PHE A 40 11.48 -3.06 0.47
CA PHE A 40 12.01 -3.64 -0.76
C PHE A 40 10.93 -3.76 -1.82
N TYR A 41 9.73 -4.21 -1.44
CA TYR A 41 8.61 -4.35 -2.38
C TYR A 41 8.11 -2.99 -2.88
N ILE A 42 8.08 -2.00 -2.02
CA ILE A 42 7.73 -0.63 -2.43
C ILE A 42 8.76 -0.12 -3.45
N ASP A 43 10.03 -0.40 -3.22
CA ASP A 43 11.09 -0.01 -4.15
C ASP A 43 10.93 -0.70 -5.50
N LEU A 44 10.59 -1.99 -5.49
CA LEU A 44 10.32 -2.73 -6.73
C LEU A 44 9.15 -2.09 -7.50
N LEU A 45 8.09 -1.72 -6.79
CA LEU A 45 6.96 -1.06 -7.40
C LEU A 45 7.36 0.28 -8.02
N ALA A 46 8.16 1.06 -7.30
CA ALA A 46 8.62 2.35 -7.79
C ALA A 46 9.44 2.22 -9.09
N LYS A 47 10.21 1.15 -9.21
CA LYS A 47 11.10 0.94 -10.35
C LYS A 47 10.45 0.23 -11.52
N ASN A 48 9.53 -0.68 -11.26
CA ASN A 48 8.97 -1.57 -12.29
C ASN A 48 7.47 -1.40 -12.51
N GLY A 49 6.81 -0.61 -11.68
CA GLY A 49 5.36 -0.47 -11.77
C GLY A 49 4.67 -1.81 -11.56
N THR A 50 3.59 -2.03 -12.27
CA THR A 50 2.82 -3.28 -12.17
C THR A 50 3.46 -4.44 -12.94
N ASN A 51 4.58 -4.22 -13.59
CA ASN A 51 5.29 -5.25 -14.35
C ASN A 51 6.16 -6.10 -13.41
N LEU A 52 5.50 -6.82 -12.51
CA LEU A 52 6.13 -7.64 -11.49
C LEU A 52 5.38 -8.97 -11.38
N PRO A 53 6.03 -10.06 -10.92
CA PRO A 53 5.36 -11.35 -10.76
C PRO A 53 4.19 -11.26 -9.76
N VAL A 54 3.24 -12.19 -9.90
CA VAL A 54 2.03 -12.21 -9.07
C VAL A 54 2.32 -12.43 -7.58
N ASN A 55 3.48 -13.02 -7.24
CA ASN A 55 3.84 -13.16 -5.84
C ASN A 55 4.35 -11.86 -5.23
N ILE A 56 4.61 -10.84 -6.05
CA ILE A 56 5.03 -9.51 -5.59
C ILE A 56 3.85 -8.55 -5.61
N THR A 57 3.11 -8.51 -6.71
CA THR A 57 1.94 -7.62 -6.84
C THR A 57 0.85 -8.30 -7.65
N LYS A 58 -0.40 -8.02 -7.29
CA LYS A 58 -1.55 -8.63 -7.95
C LYS A 58 -2.65 -7.60 -8.17
N HIS A 59 -3.21 -7.62 -9.37
CA HIS A 59 -4.40 -6.84 -9.68
C HIS A 59 -5.62 -7.45 -8.99
N LEU A 60 -6.47 -6.62 -8.40
CA LEU A 60 -7.67 -7.08 -7.70
C LEU A 60 -8.93 -6.75 -8.49
N GLU A 61 -9.37 -5.50 -8.45
CA GLU A 61 -10.57 -5.03 -9.15
C GLU A 61 -10.35 -3.61 -9.62
N GLU A 62 -10.93 -3.27 -10.78
CA GLU A 62 -10.81 -1.93 -11.36
C GLU A 62 -9.33 -1.53 -11.45
N ASP A 63 -8.93 -0.43 -10.82
CA ASP A 63 -7.53 -0.01 -10.78
C ASP A 63 -6.87 -0.26 -9.42
N ILE A 64 -7.48 -1.12 -8.60
CA ILE A 64 -6.94 -1.46 -7.28
C ILE A 64 -6.04 -2.68 -7.39
N TRP A 65 -4.84 -2.54 -6.85
CA TRP A 65 -3.80 -3.57 -6.81
C TRP A 65 -3.35 -3.78 -5.37
N GLU A 66 -2.66 -4.89 -5.12
CA GLU A 66 -2.03 -5.13 -3.82
C GLU A 66 -0.58 -5.52 -3.99
N LEU A 67 0.28 -4.98 -3.14
CA LEU A 67 1.64 -5.49 -2.92
C LEU A 67 1.55 -6.61 -1.90
N ARG A 68 2.40 -7.61 -2.03
CA ARG A 68 2.29 -8.87 -1.29
C ARG A 68 3.55 -9.25 -0.51
N PRO A 69 4.10 -8.36 0.34
CA PRO A 69 5.30 -8.68 1.12
C PRO A 69 4.97 -9.61 2.28
N GLY A 70 5.31 -10.91 2.13
CA GLY A 70 4.99 -11.91 3.14
C GLY A 70 3.49 -12.03 3.35
N ASN A 71 3.05 -11.92 4.61
CA ASN A 71 1.63 -11.94 4.94
C ASN A 71 1.01 -10.55 5.01
N ASN A 72 1.78 -9.53 4.70
CA ASN A 72 1.26 -8.17 4.64
C ASN A 72 0.72 -7.87 3.25
N ARG A 73 -0.30 -7.05 3.19
CA ARG A 73 -0.86 -6.57 1.93
C ARG A 73 -0.94 -5.06 1.99
N VAL A 74 -0.43 -4.38 0.96
CA VAL A 74 -0.51 -2.93 0.84
C VAL A 74 -1.28 -2.63 -0.43
N PHE A 75 -2.46 -2.04 -0.29
CA PHE A 75 -3.30 -1.71 -1.43
C PHE A 75 -2.83 -0.41 -2.05
N TYR A 76 -2.85 -0.36 -3.38
CA TYR A 76 -2.43 0.84 -4.09
C TYR A 76 -3.19 0.95 -5.40
N PHE A 77 -3.12 2.15 -5.98
CA PHE A 77 -3.60 2.36 -7.35
C PHE A 77 -2.63 3.32 -8.05
N TYR A 78 -2.75 3.36 -9.36
CA TYR A 78 -1.90 4.20 -10.20
C TYR A 78 -2.66 5.49 -10.50
N TYR A 79 -2.17 6.61 -9.98
CA TYR A 79 -2.76 7.91 -10.23
C TYR A 79 -1.85 8.68 -11.17
N ASP A 80 -2.41 9.16 -12.29
CA ASP A 80 -1.62 9.91 -13.24
C ASP A 80 -0.50 9.02 -13.82
N GLU A 81 0.37 9.59 -14.63
CA GLU A 81 1.40 8.81 -15.34
C GLU A 81 2.62 8.46 -14.49
N SER A 82 2.72 9.00 -13.29
CA SER A 82 3.96 8.89 -12.52
C SER A 82 3.79 8.50 -11.07
N GLN A 83 2.57 8.28 -10.59
CA GLN A 83 2.35 8.08 -9.16
C GLN A 83 1.62 6.80 -8.82
N TYR A 84 2.21 6.03 -7.89
CA TYR A 84 1.54 4.90 -7.24
C TYR A 84 1.18 5.36 -5.83
N VAL A 85 -0.11 5.31 -5.51
CA VAL A 85 -0.64 5.80 -4.25
C VAL A 85 -0.95 4.64 -3.33
N LEU A 86 -0.22 4.55 -2.22
CA LEU A 86 -0.42 3.50 -1.23
C LEU A 86 -1.59 3.89 -0.34
N LEU A 87 -2.60 3.03 -0.27
CA LEU A 87 -3.89 3.36 0.35
C LEU A 87 -3.99 2.93 1.81
N HIS A 88 -3.93 1.62 2.05
CA HIS A 88 -3.89 1.12 3.41
C HIS A 88 -3.24 -0.26 3.45
N HIS A 89 -2.99 -0.73 4.64
CA HIS A 89 -2.30 -1.97 4.92
C HIS A 89 -3.26 -2.95 5.57
N PHE A 90 -3.05 -4.23 5.27
CA PHE A 90 -3.85 -5.30 5.81
C PHE A 90 -2.95 -6.53 6.01
N ARG A 91 -3.11 -7.22 7.15
CA ARG A 91 -2.37 -8.47 7.38
C ARG A 91 -3.29 -9.64 7.08
N LYS A 92 -2.93 -10.44 6.08
CA LYS A 92 -3.81 -11.51 5.62
C LYS A 92 -3.88 -12.63 6.65
N LYS A 93 -5.09 -13.21 6.76
CA LYS A 93 -5.35 -14.35 7.63
C LYS A 93 -5.86 -15.56 6.84
N SER A 94 -6.12 -15.38 5.55
CA SER A 94 -6.62 -16.43 4.66
C SER A 94 -6.05 -16.23 3.27
N GLN A 95 -6.35 -17.14 2.36
CA GLN A 95 -5.84 -17.09 0.99
C GLN A 95 -6.40 -15.91 0.20
N LYS A 96 -7.68 -15.61 0.42
CA LYS A 96 -8.37 -14.60 -0.38
C LYS A 96 -8.42 -13.26 0.35
N THR A 97 -8.18 -12.18 -0.41
CA THR A 97 -8.33 -10.82 0.10
C THR A 97 -9.83 -10.54 0.35
N PRO A 98 -10.21 -10.15 1.57
CA PRO A 98 -11.62 -9.88 1.86
C PRO A 98 -12.19 -8.75 1.01
N ASN A 99 -13.42 -8.91 0.57
CA ASN A 99 -14.09 -7.90 -0.26
C ASN A 99 -14.19 -6.55 0.44
N ARG A 100 -14.32 -6.53 1.77
CA ARG A 100 -14.40 -5.27 2.52
C ARG A 100 -13.12 -4.44 2.42
N GLU A 101 -11.97 -5.12 2.31
CA GLU A 101 -10.70 -4.41 2.16
C GLU A 101 -10.59 -3.79 0.77
N ILE A 102 -11.06 -4.49 -0.23
CA ILE A 102 -11.07 -3.97 -1.61
C ILE A 102 -12.03 -2.78 -1.70
N ALA A 103 -13.21 -2.88 -1.09
CA ALA A 103 -14.19 -1.80 -1.08
C ALA A 103 -13.62 -0.56 -0.37
N ARG A 104 -12.92 -0.76 0.74
CA ARG A 104 -12.27 0.33 1.46
C ARG A 104 -11.21 1.01 0.58
N ALA A 105 -10.41 0.22 -0.13
CA ALA A 105 -9.40 0.76 -1.02
C ALA A 105 -10.02 1.64 -2.10
N LYS A 106 -11.16 1.21 -2.65
CA LYS A 106 -11.86 2.02 -3.67
C LYS A 106 -12.36 3.35 -3.10
N THR A 107 -12.85 3.34 -1.88
CA THR A 107 -13.30 4.57 -1.20
C THR A 107 -12.12 5.51 -0.97
N GLU A 108 -10.99 4.98 -0.53
CA GLU A 108 -9.79 5.78 -0.30
C GLU A 108 -9.24 6.34 -1.61
N ARG A 109 -9.25 5.54 -2.68
CA ARG A 109 -8.85 6.02 -4.01
C ARG A 109 -9.71 7.20 -4.44
N ASP A 110 -11.03 7.06 -4.29
CA ASP A 110 -11.95 8.13 -4.70
C ASP A 110 -11.72 9.39 -3.88
N ASP A 111 -11.44 9.24 -2.58
CA ASP A 111 -11.12 10.38 -1.72
C ASP A 111 -9.83 11.06 -2.15
N TYR A 112 -8.80 10.27 -2.47
CA TYR A 112 -7.53 10.83 -2.96
C TYR A 112 -7.74 11.64 -4.23
N ILE A 113 -8.52 11.11 -5.17
CA ILE A 113 -8.79 11.81 -6.43
C ILE A 113 -9.53 13.12 -6.16
N ARG A 114 -10.54 13.11 -5.26
CA ARG A 114 -11.24 14.32 -4.90
C ARG A 114 -10.33 15.38 -4.30
N GLN A 115 -9.41 14.94 -3.42
CA GLN A 115 -8.44 15.85 -2.81
C GLN A 115 -7.56 16.50 -3.86
N LYS A 116 -7.10 15.72 -4.85
CA LYS A 116 -6.23 16.23 -5.89
C LYS A 116 -6.97 17.18 -6.84
N GLU A 117 -8.21 16.87 -7.17
CA GLU A 117 -9.02 17.74 -8.02
C GLU A 117 -9.32 19.08 -7.33
N ALA A 118 -9.49 19.05 -6.01
CA ALA A 118 -9.74 20.28 -5.24
C ALA A 118 -8.52 21.19 -5.17
N GLU A 119 -7.32 20.66 -5.42
CA GLU A 119 -6.09 21.44 -5.42
C GLU A 119 -5.83 22.16 -6.74
N GLN A 120 -6.61 21.84 -7.76
CA GLN A 120 -6.43 22.40 -9.11
C GLN A 120 -7.21 23.70 -9.33
#